data_a5339ab34a8b2ac76e294ea682fa57c2
#
_entry.id   a5339ab34a8b2ac76e294ea682fa57c2
#
_cell.length_a   1.000
_cell.length_b   1.000
_cell.length_c   1.000
_cell.angle_alpha   90.00
_cell.angle_beta   90.00
_cell.angle_gamma   90.00
#
_symmetry.space_group_name_H-M   'P 1'
#
loop_
_entity.id
_entity.type
_entity.pdbx_description
1 polymer ?
#
loop_
_entity_poly.entity_id
_entity_poly.type
_entity_poly.pdbx_seq_one_letter_code
_entity_poly.pdbx_strand_id
1 'polypeptide(L)' 'MDMFQIEYDRLMKLTKASIIAEGVQRGFWASDPGNIAYLLKSRDWNKKSLARCVADRIVRMELRGY' A
#
# COMPACT_ATOMS: atom_id res chain seq x y z
N MET A 1 -4.01 20.29 3.66
CA MET A 1 -3.57 19.00 4.23
C MET A 1 -2.90 18.19 3.13
N ASP A 2 -1.79 17.57 3.46
CA ASP A 2 -0.98 16.81 2.50
C ASP A 2 -1.71 15.52 2.08
N MET A 3 -1.84 15.32 0.76
CA MET A 3 -2.48 14.10 0.22
C MET A 3 -1.81 12.83 0.72
N PHE A 4 -0.48 12.83 0.79
CA PHE A 4 0.25 11.67 1.29
C PHE A 4 -0.18 11.34 2.72
N GLN A 5 -0.25 12.35 3.58
CA GLN A 5 -0.62 12.14 4.97
C GLN A 5 -2.05 11.61 5.11
N ILE A 6 -2.97 12.15 4.31
CA ILE A 6 -4.36 11.68 4.30
C ILE A 6 -4.43 10.20 3.94
N GLU A 7 -3.74 9.80 2.87
CA GLU A 7 -3.75 8.41 2.41
C GLU A 7 -3.03 7.50 3.38
N TYR A 8 -1.90 7.94 3.93
CA TYR A 8 -1.16 7.18 4.91
C TYR A 8 -2.01 6.91 6.15
N ASP A 9 -2.67 7.94 6.67
CA ASP A 9 -3.51 7.80 7.86
C ASP A 9 -4.68 6.86 7.61
N ARG A 10 -5.30 6.95 6.43
CA ARG A 10 -6.38 6.03 6.03
C ARG A 10 -5.90 4.59 6.04
N LEU A 11 -4.75 4.35 5.42
CA LEU A 11 -4.19 2.99 5.30
C LEU A 11 -3.78 2.44 6.67
N MET A 12 -3.25 3.27 7.55
CA MET A 12 -2.84 2.83 8.87
C MET A 12 -3.99 2.35 9.75
N LYS A 13 -5.23 2.69 9.38
CA LYS A 13 -6.42 2.18 10.07
C LYS A 13 -6.83 0.80 9.57
N LEU A 14 -6.26 0.34 8.47
CA LEU A 14 -6.55 -0.97 7.90
C LEU A 14 -5.61 -2.02 8.47
N THR A 15 -5.96 -3.29 8.26
CA THR A 15 -5.04 -4.37 8.59
C THR A 15 -3.95 -4.46 7.53
N LYS A 16 -2.84 -5.11 7.87
CA LYS A 16 -1.75 -5.34 6.91
C LYS A 16 -2.28 -6.06 5.66
N ALA A 17 -3.13 -7.07 5.86
CA ALA A 17 -3.72 -7.83 4.75
C ALA A 17 -4.54 -6.93 3.84
N SER A 18 -5.31 -6.00 4.40
CA SER A 18 -6.13 -5.08 3.61
C SER A 18 -5.28 -4.12 2.80
N ILE A 19 -4.17 -3.64 3.37
CA ILE A 19 -3.25 -2.76 2.64
C ILE A 19 -2.63 -3.50 1.45
N ILE A 20 -2.24 -4.76 1.66
CA ILE A 20 -1.68 -5.59 0.59
C ILE A 20 -2.72 -5.80 -0.51
N ALA A 21 -3.96 -6.10 -0.13
CA ALA A 21 -5.04 -6.31 -1.10
C ALA A 21 -5.29 -5.05 -1.94
N GLU A 22 -5.27 -3.88 -1.31
CA GLU A 22 -5.44 -2.63 -2.05
C GLU A 22 -4.31 -2.42 -3.04
N GLY A 23 -3.07 -2.70 -2.65
CA GLY A 23 -1.93 -2.59 -3.55
C GLY A 23 -2.05 -3.52 -4.75
N VAL A 24 -2.55 -4.73 -4.54
CA VAL A 24 -2.79 -5.68 -5.63
C VAL A 24 -3.87 -5.14 -6.57
N GLN A 25 -4.98 -4.65 -6.02
CA GLN A 25 -6.08 -4.10 -6.82
C GLN A 25 -5.65 -2.92 -7.67
N ARG A 26 -4.76 -2.11 -7.15
CA ARG A 26 -4.26 -0.93 -7.88
C ARG A 26 -3.11 -1.27 -8.83
N GLY A 27 -2.66 -2.52 -8.84
CA GLY A 27 -1.58 -2.96 -9.71
C GLY A 27 -0.19 -2.58 -9.23
N PHE A 28 -0.04 -2.28 -7.94
CA PHE A 28 1.25 -1.88 -7.38
C PHE A 28 2.20 -3.06 -7.18
N TRP A 29 1.65 -4.24 -6.93
CA TRP A 29 2.44 -5.47 -6.83
C TRP A 29 1.62 -6.67 -7.28
N ALA A 30 2.34 -7.76 -7.53
CA ALA A 30 1.76 -8.96 -8.12
C ALA A 30 0.73 -9.62 -7.20
N SER A 31 -0.34 -10.14 -7.80
CA SER A 31 -1.40 -10.87 -7.10
C SER A 31 -1.03 -12.31 -6.80
N ASP A 32 0.17 -12.73 -7.14
CA ASP A 32 0.67 -14.08 -6.92
C ASP A 32 0.57 -14.45 -5.44
N PRO A 33 -0.03 -15.62 -5.09
CA PRO A 33 -0.17 -16.03 -3.70
C PRO A 33 1.15 -16.10 -2.94
N GLY A 34 2.24 -16.48 -3.61
CA GLY A 34 3.56 -16.51 -2.99
C GLY A 34 4.04 -15.12 -2.59
N ASN A 35 3.82 -14.14 -3.47
CA ASN A 35 4.19 -12.76 -3.20
C ASN A 35 3.36 -12.18 -2.05
N ILE A 36 2.06 -12.44 -2.05
CA ILE A 36 1.18 -11.97 -0.98
C ILE A 36 1.59 -12.58 0.37
N ALA A 37 1.88 -13.86 0.39
CA ALA A 37 2.34 -14.54 1.60
C ALA A 37 3.66 -13.96 2.09
N TYR A 38 4.57 -13.67 1.17
CA TYR A 38 5.85 -13.05 1.50
C TYR A 38 5.64 -11.69 2.17
N LEU A 39 4.80 -10.84 1.56
CA LEU A 39 4.53 -9.51 2.10
C LEU A 39 3.88 -9.56 3.47
N LEU A 40 2.97 -10.52 3.67
CA LEU A 40 2.29 -10.69 4.96
C LEU A 40 3.25 -11.09 6.08
N LYS A 41 4.22 -11.94 5.77
CA LYS A 41 5.13 -12.51 6.76
C LYS A 41 6.41 -11.72 6.93
N SER A 42 6.76 -10.87 5.98
CA SER A 42 8.04 -10.17 6.00
C SER A 42 8.10 -9.12 7.10
N ARG A 43 9.20 -9.11 7.85
CA ARG A 43 9.47 -8.08 8.84
C ARG A 43 9.87 -6.77 8.18
N ASP A 44 10.51 -6.86 7.01
CA ASP A 44 10.95 -5.68 6.26
C ASP A 44 9.76 -4.94 5.66
N TRP A 45 8.71 -5.66 5.32
CA TRP A 45 7.46 -5.08 4.81
C TRP A 45 6.41 -5.07 5.92
N ASN A 46 6.66 -4.26 6.96
CA ASN A 46 5.68 -4.08 8.01
C ASN A 46 4.55 -3.17 7.54
N LYS A 47 3.52 -3.01 8.39
CA LYS A 47 2.34 -2.22 8.05
C LYS A 47 2.69 -0.80 7.64
N LYS A 48 3.62 -0.17 8.37
CA LYS A 48 4.04 1.21 8.05
C LYS A 48 4.69 1.30 6.68
N SER A 49 5.58 0.35 6.37
CA SER A 49 6.27 0.34 5.07
C SER A 49 5.29 0.15 3.92
N LEU A 50 4.34 -0.76 4.08
CA LEU A 50 3.32 -1.02 3.07
C LEU A 50 2.41 0.21 2.89
N ALA A 51 1.96 0.80 3.99
CA ALA A 51 1.10 1.98 3.94
C ALA A 51 1.81 3.14 3.25
N ARG A 52 3.09 3.34 3.58
CA ARG A 52 3.89 4.41 2.97
C ARG A 52 4.05 4.18 1.47
N CYS A 53 4.31 2.94 1.08
CA CYS A 53 4.48 2.60 -0.33
C CYS A 53 3.19 2.85 -1.11
N VAL A 54 2.05 2.40 -0.60
CA VAL A 54 0.76 2.58 -1.26
C VAL A 54 0.40 4.06 -1.33
N ALA A 55 0.55 4.79 -0.22
CA ALA A 55 0.23 6.22 -0.18
C ALA A 55 1.08 7.00 -1.19
N ASP A 56 2.38 6.71 -1.25
CA ASP A 56 3.29 7.38 -2.19
C ASP A 56 2.85 7.15 -3.63
N ARG A 57 2.49 5.93 -3.98
CA ARG A 57 2.07 5.61 -5.34
C ARG A 57 0.72 6.24 -5.70
N ILE A 58 -0.21 6.29 -4.75
CA ILE A 58 -1.50 6.96 -4.97
C ILE A 58 -1.27 8.44 -5.28
N VAL A 59 -0.44 9.10 -4.48
CA VAL A 59 -0.14 10.53 -4.67
C VAL A 59 0.50 10.76 -6.04
N ARG A 60 1.44 9.92 -6.44
CA ARG A 60 2.09 10.04 -7.74
C ARG A 60 1.12 9.89 -8.89
N MET A 61 0.17 8.95 -8.77
CA MET A 61 -0.85 8.75 -9.79
C MET A 61 -1.75 9.97 -9.91
N GLU A 62 -2.18 10.54 -8.79
CA GLU A 62 -3.01 11.74 -8.79
C GLU A 62 -2.29 12.93 -9.43
N LEU A 63 -1.01 13.12 -9.12
CA LEU A 63 -0.22 14.20 -9.69
C LEU A 63 -0.02 14.08 -11.19
N ARG A 64 -0.09 12.85 -11.72
CA ARG A 64 0.04 12.60 -13.16
C ARG A 64 -1.29 12.72 -13.90
N GLY A 65 -2.39 12.90 -13.18
CA GLY A 65 -3.70 13.03 -13.77
C GLY A 65 -4.33 11.73 -14.28
N TYR A 66 -3.90 10.61 -13.75
CA TYR A 66 -4.48 9.31 -14.09
C TYR A 66 -5.71 9.03 -13.26
#